data_2d9c02e67484fac9f968f9eae02aba79
#
_entry.id   2d9c02e67484fac9f968f9eae02aba79
#
_cell.length_a   1.000
_cell.length_b   1.000
_cell.length_c   1.000
_cell.angle_alpha   90.00
_cell.angle_beta   90.00
_cell.angle_gamma   90.00
#
_symmetry.space_group_name_H-M   'P 1'
#
loop_
_entity.id
_entity.type
_entity.pdbx_description
1 polymer ?
#
loop_
_entity_poly.entity_id
_entity_poly.type
_entity_poly.pdbx_seq_one_letter_code
_entity_poly.pdbx_strand_id
1 'polypeptide(L)'
;MAAYIAAGTTASNGADFTVVAGTPQAFFLTQPSGDNIPAPTGVDFWIQHKAASALYTDLFLLNANNHPKQITAPGVYRVRRVASTYSAGLDKE
;
A
#
# COMPACT_ATOMS: atom_id res chain seq x y z
N MET A 1 -6.39 2.39 13.25
CA MET A 1 -5.62 2.20 12.00
C MET A 1 -4.21 1.75 12.34
N ALA A 2 -3.72 0.70 11.72
CA ALA A 2 -2.41 0.14 12.03
C ALA A 2 -1.45 0.42 10.88
N ALA A 3 -0.21 0.81 11.20
CA ALA A 3 0.83 1.01 10.20
C ALA A 3 1.18 -0.34 9.56
N TYR A 4 1.07 -0.41 8.25
CA TYR A 4 1.48 -1.58 7.47
C TYR A 4 2.91 -1.40 6.95
N ILE A 5 3.22 -0.20 6.45
CA ILE A 5 4.58 0.20 6.09
C ILE A 5 4.86 1.50 6.83
N ALA A 6 5.91 1.51 7.64
CA ALA A 6 6.29 2.71 8.37
C ALA A 6 6.73 3.82 7.41
N ALA A 7 6.50 5.07 7.78
CA ALA A 7 6.89 6.21 6.96
C ALA A 7 8.39 6.19 6.65
N GLY A 8 8.74 6.48 5.41
CA GLY A 8 10.12 6.50 4.96
C GLY A 8 10.22 6.84 3.48
N THR A 9 11.45 6.87 2.97
CA THR A 9 11.75 7.26 1.60
C THR A 9 12.37 6.14 0.76
N THR A 10 12.79 5.04 1.38
CA THR A 10 13.45 3.92 0.70
C THR A 10 12.43 2.96 0.11
N ALA A 11 12.83 2.25 -0.95
CA ALA A 11 12.02 1.15 -1.48
C ALA A 11 11.83 0.09 -0.40
N SER A 12 10.61 -0.41 -0.25
CA SER A 12 10.27 -1.37 0.79
C SER A 12 9.09 -2.23 0.37
N ASN A 13 9.13 -3.50 0.72
CA ASN A 13 8.02 -4.42 0.54
C ASN A 13 7.34 -4.67 1.88
N GLY A 14 6.02 -4.50 1.92
CA GLY A 14 5.24 -4.91 3.08
C GLY A 14 5.11 -6.43 3.15
N ALA A 15 4.67 -6.94 4.30
CA ALA A 15 4.42 -8.36 4.46
C ALA A 15 3.20 -8.80 3.66
N ASP A 16 3.16 -10.06 3.26
CA ASP A 16 1.98 -10.63 2.60
C ASP A 16 0.77 -10.56 3.53
N PHE A 17 -0.39 -10.29 2.96
CA PHE A 17 -1.66 -10.35 3.67
C PHE A 17 -2.71 -11.03 2.79
N THR A 18 -3.72 -11.60 3.43
CA THR A 18 -4.79 -12.30 2.73
C THR A 18 -6.06 -11.48 2.81
N VAL A 19 -6.71 -11.28 1.65
CA VAL A 19 -8.05 -10.71 1.57
C VAL A 19 -9.03 -11.86 1.41
N VAL A 20 -10.04 -11.92 2.28
CA VAL A 20 -11.10 -12.94 2.20
C VAL A 20 -12.39 -12.31 1.70
N ALA A 21 -13.24 -13.15 1.10
CA ALA A 21 -14.54 -12.69 0.59
C ALA A 21 -15.35 -12.03 1.71
N GLY A 22 -15.92 -10.87 1.44
CA GLY A 22 -16.75 -10.14 2.39
C GLY A 22 -15.98 -9.33 3.42
N THR A 23 -14.64 -9.34 3.39
CA THR A 23 -13.80 -8.58 4.32
C THR A 23 -12.77 -7.78 3.52
N PRO A 24 -13.18 -6.65 2.92
CA PRO A 24 -12.27 -5.84 2.11
C PRO A 24 -11.17 -5.22 2.97
N GLN A 25 -10.02 -4.97 2.35
CA GLN A 25 -8.87 -4.35 2.99
C GLN A 25 -8.67 -2.95 2.40
N ALA A 26 -8.69 -1.93 3.26
CA ALA A 26 -8.48 -0.55 2.86
C ALA A 26 -7.06 -0.09 3.17
N PHE A 27 -6.54 0.83 2.35
CA PHE A 27 -5.21 1.40 2.48
C PHE A 27 -5.25 2.91 2.41
N PHE A 28 -4.48 3.56 3.29
CA PHE A 28 -4.36 5.01 3.35
C PHE A 28 -2.87 5.38 3.37
N LEU A 29 -2.48 6.32 2.52
CA LEU A 29 -1.12 6.88 2.55
C LEU A 29 -1.00 7.86 3.71
N THR A 30 0.08 7.76 4.48
CA THR A 30 0.28 8.56 5.67
C THR A 30 1.63 9.26 5.68
N GLN A 31 1.69 10.38 6.41
CA GLN A 31 2.91 11.12 6.72
C GLN A 31 3.52 10.58 8.02
N PRO A 32 4.77 10.97 8.36
CA PRO A 32 5.35 10.60 9.66
C PRO A 32 4.51 11.03 10.86
N SER A 33 3.71 12.09 10.74
CA SER A 33 2.81 12.54 11.81
C SER A 33 1.61 11.62 12.02
N GLY A 34 1.35 10.67 11.09
CA GLY A 34 0.18 9.82 11.10
C GLY A 34 -1.01 10.38 10.32
N ASP A 35 -0.94 11.61 9.86
CA ASP A 35 -1.99 12.20 9.04
C ASP A 35 -1.95 11.66 7.62
N ASN A 36 -3.06 11.80 6.89
CA ASN A 36 -3.12 11.46 5.48
C ASN A 36 -2.13 12.32 4.70
N ILE A 37 -1.53 11.71 3.68
CA ILE A 37 -0.55 12.42 2.85
C ILE A 37 -1.26 13.43 1.95
N PRO A 38 -0.78 14.70 1.87
CA PRO A 38 -1.36 15.68 0.96
C PRO A 38 -0.88 15.42 -0.47
N ALA A 39 -1.72 15.73 -1.45
CA ALA A 39 -1.35 15.68 -2.86
C ALA A 39 -0.80 17.04 -3.31
N PRO A 40 0.06 17.06 -4.37
CA PRO A 40 0.81 15.94 -4.97
C PRO A 40 2.17 15.80 -4.31
N THR A 41 2.62 14.58 -4.05
CA THR A 41 3.89 14.35 -3.32
C THR A 41 4.91 13.50 -4.09
N GLY A 42 4.55 12.96 -5.25
CA GLY A 42 5.43 12.09 -6.01
C GLY A 42 5.72 10.75 -5.36
N VAL A 43 4.90 10.34 -4.41
CA VAL A 43 5.02 9.06 -3.70
C VAL A 43 4.16 8.02 -4.40
N ASP A 44 4.74 6.87 -4.70
CA ASP A 44 4.04 5.77 -5.34
C ASP A 44 4.18 4.48 -4.52
N PHE A 45 3.06 3.77 -4.39
CA PHE A 45 3.01 2.42 -3.87
C PHE A 45 2.31 1.54 -4.90
N TRP A 46 2.75 0.30 -5.02
CA TRP A 46 2.10 -0.68 -5.88
C TRP A 46 1.49 -1.78 -5.04
N ILE A 47 0.18 -2.01 -5.21
CA ILE A 47 -0.48 -3.17 -4.65
C ILE A 47 -0.23 -4.34 -5.60
N GLN A 48 0.41 -5.39 -5.09
CA GLN A 48 0.80 -6.56 -5.87
C GLN A 48 -0.03 -7.76 -5.47
N HIS A 49 -0.41 -8.57 -6.45
CA HIS A 49 -1.07 -9.86 -6.22
C HIS A 49 -0.02 -10.97 -6.29
N LYS A 50 -0.07 -11.89 -5.34
CA LYS A 50 0.79 -13.06 -5.29
C LYS A 50 0.11 -14.23 -5.99
N ALA A 51 0.69 -14.70 -7.09
CA ALA A 51 0.20 -15.85 -7.82
C ALA A 51 0.52 -17.15 -7.10
N ALA A 52 -0.10 -18.26 -7.52
CA ALA A 52 0.17 -19.59 -6.98
C ALA A 52 1.65 -20.00 -7.12
N SER A 53 2.34 -19.47 -8.12
CA SER A 53 3.78 -19.69 -8.34
C SER A 53 4.66 -18.83 -7.43
N ALA A 54 4.09 -18.06 -6.51
CA ALA A 54 4.78 -17.12 -5.63
C ALA A 54 5.38 -15.90 -6.35
N LEU A 55 4.97 -15.62 -7.59
CA LEU A 55 5.35 -14.42 -8.31
C LEU A 55 4.37 -13.28 -7.97
N TYR A 56 4.91 -12.06 -7.86
CA TYR A 56 4.11 -10.88 -7.56
C TYR A 56 3.90 -10.06 -8.84
N THR A 57 2.67 -9.59 -9.04
CA THR A 57 2.31 -8.75 -10.18
C THR A 57 1.77 -7.42 -9.69
N ASP A 58 2.28 -6.30 -10.21
CA ASP A 58 1.75 -4.98 -9.92
C ASP A 58 0.33 -4.86 -10.49
N LEU A 59 -0.65 -4.56 -9.63
CA LEU A 59 -2.05 -4.43 -10.04
C LEU A 59 -2.54 -2.99 -9.98
N PHE A 60 -2.37 -2.33 -8.84
CA PHE A 60 -2.93 -1.01 -8.60
C PHE A 60 -1.85 -0.06 -8.13
N LEU A 61 -1.83 1.14 -8.73
CA LEU A 61 -1.00 2.24 -8.27
C LEU A 61 -1.74 2.98 -7.16
N LEU A 62 -1.05 3.21 -6.05
CA LEU A 62 -1.56 3.95 -4.91
C LEU A 62 -0.64 5.13 -4.68
N ASN A 63 -1.13 6.35 -4.85
CA ASN A 63 -0.36 7.58 -4.67
C ASN A 63 -1.22 8.68 -4.09
N ALA A 64 -0.64 9.88 -3.89
CA ALA A 64 -1.33 10.98 -3.25
C ALA A 64 -2.62 11.41 -3.96
N ASN A 65 -2.72 11.18 -5.27
CA ASN A 65 -3.91 11.51 -6.06
C ASN A 65 -4.88 10.34 -6.20
N ASN A 66 -4.53 9.16 -5.70
CA ASN A 66 -5.29 7.92 -5.93
C ASN A 66 -5.32 7.08 -4.67
N HIS A 67 -5.69 7.70 -3.56
CA HIS A 67 -5.93 7.03 -2.29
C HIS A 67 -7.11 7.69 -1.57
N PRO A 68 -7.80 7.00 -0.67
CA PRO A 68 -7.58 5.63 -0.23
C PRO A 68 -7.93 4.61 -1.32
N LYS A 69 -7.44 3.39 -1.13
CA LYS A 69 -7.70 2.27 -2.04
C LYS A 69 -8.23 1.08 -1.25
N GLN A 70 -9.11 0.31 -1.87
CA GLN A 70 -9.69 -0.86 -1.22
C GLN A 70 -9.56 -2.08 -2.13
N ILE A 71 -9.17 -3.22 -1.55
CA ILE A 71 -9.10 -4.49 -2.23
C ILE A 71 -10.23 -5.38 -1.74
N THR A 72 -11.09 -5.81 -2.64
CA THR A 72 -12.24 -6.66 -2.33
C THR A 72 -12.11 -8.08 -2.85
N ALA A 73 -11.31 -8.29 -3.89
CA ALA A 73 -11.12 -9.62 -4.48
C ALA A 73 -10.30 -10.51 -3.54
N PRO A 74 -10.78 -11.74 -3.22
CA PRO A 74 -10.03 -12.65 -2.38
C PRO A 74 -8.67 -13.01 -3.01
N GLY A 75 -7.66 -13.18 -2.16
CA GLY A 75 -6.32 -13.54 -2.61
C GLY A 75 -5.25 -13.10 -1.64
N VAL A 76 -4.00 -13.39 -1.99
CA VAL A 76 -2.83 -12.98 -1.23
C VAL A 76 -2.17 -11.82 -1.95
N TYR A 77 -1.86 -10.77 -1.20
CA TYR A 77 -1.34 -9.51 -1.72
C TYR A 77 -0.20 -9.00 -0.86
N ARG A 78 0.56 -8.08 -1.39
CA ARG A 78 1.46 -7.21 -0.62
C ARG A 78 1.49 -5.84 -1.27
N VAL A 79 2.03 -4.85 -0.57
CA VAL A 79 2.23 -3.51 -1.13
C VAL A 79 3.71 -3.19 -1.15
N ARG A 80 4.18 -2.64 -2.26
CA ARG A 80 5.57 -2.24 -2.47
C ARG A 80 5.66 -0.71 -2.53
N ARG A 81 6.51 -0.13 -1.68
CA ARG A 81 6.82 1.31 -1.75
C ARG A 81 7.97 1.55 -2.71
N VAL A 82 7.77 2.44 -3.67
CA VAL A 82 8.83 2.92 -4.55
C VAL A 82 9.64 3.98 -3.80
N ALA A 83 10.96 4.00 -3.98
CA ALA A 83 11.81 5.02 -3.38
C ALA A 83 11.34 6.42 -3.80
N SER A 84 11.32 7.35 -2.85
CA SER A 84 10.84 8.71 -3.08
C SER A 84 11.63 9.69 -2.22
N THR A 85 11.42 10.99 -2.47
CA THR A 85 12.03 12.05 -1.65
C THR A 85 11.11 12.49 -0.52
N TYR A 86 9.83 12.14 -0.57
CA TYR A 86 8.86 12.46 0.46
C TYR A 86 8.66 11.25 1.38
N SER A 87 8.78 11.45 2.69
CA SER A 87 8.60 10.36 3.64
C SER A 87 7.12 9.99 3.75
N ALA A 88 6.80 8.77 3.34
CA ALA A 88 5.43 8.27 3.34
C ALA A 88 5.36 6.85 3.85
N GLY A 89 4.29 6.56 4.56
CA GLY A 89 3.95 5.23 5.01
C GLY A 89 2.59 4.80 4.50
N LEU A 90 2.15 3.63 4.91
CA LEU A 90 0.88 3.06 4.53
C LEU A 90 0.21 2.43 5.74
N ASP A 91 -1.02 2.84 5.99
CA ASP A 91 -1.87 2.23 7.00
C ASP A 91 -2.83 1.27 6.33
N LYS A 92 -3.05 0.13 6.97
CA LYS A 92 -3.95 -0.92 6.52
C LYS A 92 -5.08 -1.05 7.53
N GLU A 93 -6.29 -1.06 7.01
CA GLU A 93 -7.47 -1.10 7.86
C GLU A 93 -8.49 -2.14 7.42
#